data_9a6cfe2b14054f74b95d9b4e9da2e368
#
_entry.id   9a6cfe2b14054f74b95d9b4e9da2e368
#
_cell.length_a   1.000
_cell.length_b   1.000
_cell.length_c   1.000
_cell.angle_alpha   90.00
_cell.angle_beta   90.00
_cell.angle_gamma   90.00
#
_symmetry.space_group_name_H-M   'P 1'
#
loop_
_entity.id
_entity.type
_entity.pdbx_description
1 polymer ?
#
loop_
_entity_poly.entity_id
_entity_poly.type
_entity_poly.pdbx_seq_one_letter_code
_entity_poly.pdbx_strand_id
1 'polypeptide(L)'
;LGVDQYVTTATVEAPFEVSADGKEWSTKASVEGTEQRFMVRMGAMPEEGMTEGEMVLSTPGAEDIIVSLSGEVDKKKAFFETFETGFKNGYAEAEVTCVAAQWRMAQTLIGNLADDRKNGDWSVRMQAKSGVTTELEMMEDKTEGCDSLWFYAGLYGEKDTGVKLSVDYSLDGGMTWLPVAKNLAFNKGEWKRYGYKLDVDGLVRLKFSVTGTSSKRINVDDIQMSDYGTGDGVRQIRVENPDEWVDVYTLGGIWVRKAKRKDALKGLRPDYYIVK
;
A
#
# COMPACT_ATOMS: atom_id res chain seq x y z
N LEU A 1 35.99 42.24 14.74
CA LEU A 1 36.30 40.93 14.17
C LEU A 1 35.01 40.41 13.52
N GLY A 2 34.93 40.52 12.16
CA GLY A 2 33.80 39.93 11.44
C GLY A 2 33.81 38.42 11.57
N VAL A 3 32.67 37.85 11.85
CA VAL A 3 32.48 36.38 11.76
C VAL A 3 32.48 36.09 10.26
N ASP A 4 33.54 35.43 9.75
CA ASP A 4 33.59 34.99 8.37
C ASP A 4 32.42 34.07 8.12
N GLN A 5 31.55 34.44 7.21
CA GLN A 5 30.46 33.57 6.76
C GLN A 5 31.09 32.53 5.83
N TYR A 6 31.04 31.26 6.24
CA TYR A 6 31.52 30.17 5.42
C TYR A 6 30.40 29.71 4.48
N VAL A 7 30.75 29.47 3.23
CA VAL A 7 29.86 28.84 2.25
C VAL A 7 30.30 27.39 2.08
N THR A 8 29.47 26.47 2.49
CA THR A 8 29.69 25.05 2.21
C THR A 8 28.84 24.63 1.02
N THR A 9 29.43 23.85 0.15
CA THR A 9 28.77 23.28 -1.01
C THR A 9 28.69 21.77 -0.83
N ALA A 10 27.47 21.22 -0.92
CA ALA A 10 27.21 19.79 -1.00
C ALA A 10 27.10 19.38 -2.47
N THR A 11 27.79 18.32 -2.85
CA THR A 11 27.74 17.74 -4.20
C THR A 11 27.46 16.24 -4.08
N VAL A 12 26.54 15.73 -4.90
CA VAL A 12 26.20 14.30 -5.02
C VAL A 12 26.13 13.91 -6.50
N GLU A 13 26.16 12.62 -6.77
CA GLU A 13 25.83 12.06 -8.08
C GLU A 13 24.43 11.46 -8.11
N ALA A 14 23.82 11.44 -9.29
CA ALA A 14 22.53 10.76 -9.46
C ALA A 14 22.63 9.26 -9.06
N PRO A 15 21.62 8.68 -8.41
CA PRO A 15 20.26 9.19 -8.25
C PRO A 15 20.05 10.09 -7.02
N PHE A 16 21.10 10.43 -6.28
CA PHE A 16 20.96 11.30 -5.11
C PHE A 16 20.83 12.76 -5.52
N GLU A 17 20.06 13.49 -4.74
CA GLU A 17 19.85 14.93 -4.88
C GLU A 17 19.99 15.61 -3.52
N VAL A 18 20.50 16.82 -3.51
CA VAL A 18 20.65 17.66 -2.32
C VAL A 18 19.83 18.92 -2.42
N SER A 19 19.43 19.46 -1.29
CA SER A 19 18.71 20.71 -1.17
C SER A 19 19.15 21.48 0.06
N ALA A 20 19.22 22.81 -0.06
CA ALA A 20 19.45 23.72 1.06
C ALA A 20 18.15 24.09 1.81
N ASP A 21 17.00 24.07 1.13
CA ASP A 21 15.72 24.58 1.64
C ASP A 21 14.57 23.55 1.60
N GLY A 22 14.82 22.35 1.06
CA GLY A 22 13.84 21.29 0.88
C GLY A 22 12.84 21.51 -0.26
N LYS A 23 13.03 22.57 -1.07
CA LYS A 23 12.14 22.92 -2.18
C LYS A 23 12.79 22.66 -3.53
N GLU A 24 14.00 23.17 -3.71
CA GLU A 24 14.78 22.96 -4.92
C GLU A 24 15.79 21.83 -4.71
N TRP A 25 15.77 20.85 -5.62
CA TRP A 25 16.58 19.64 -5.54
C TRP A 25 17.49 19.54 -6.77
N SER A 26 18.77 19.28 -6.53
CA SER A 26 19.76 19.12 -7.61
C SER A 26 20.93 18.27 -7.13
N THR A 27 21.90 18.02 -8.00
CA THR A 27 23.15 17.34 -7.61
C THR A 27 24.12 18.23 -6.84
N LYS A 28 23.78 19.51 -6.66
CA LYS A 28 24.64 20.48 -5.96
C LYS A 28 23.80 21.55 -5.26
N ALA A 29 24.09 21.80 -4.00
CA ALA A 29 23.48 22.89 -3.22
C ALA A 29 24.54 23.59 -2.36
N SER A 30 24.35 24.89 -2.09
CA SER A 30 25.25 25.65 -1.23
C SER A 30 24.47 26.33 -0.11
N VAL A 31 25.07 26.37 1.09
CA VAL A 31 24.52 27.02 2.28
C VAL A 31 25.58 27.92 2.89
N GLU A 32 25.20 29.14 3.25
CA GLU A 32 26.03 30.12 3.92
C GLU A 32 25.67 30.19 5.41
N GLY A 33 26.68 30.32 6.28
CA GLY A 33 26.47 30.50 7.72
C GLY A 33 27.36 29.62 8.59
N THR A 34 27.21 29.77 9.90
CA THR A 34 27.95 28.99 10.92
C THR A 34 27.29 27.66 11.26
N GLU A 35 25.97 27.55 11.08
CA GLU A 35 25.22 26.29 11.15
C GLU A 35 24.62 25.99 9.79
N GLN A 36 25.08 24.93 9.17
CA GLN A 36 24.68 24.57 7.82
C GLN A 36 23.94 23.24 7.81
N ARG A 37 22.82 23.18 7.11
CA ARG A 37 22.01 21.96 6.95
C ARG A 37 21.79 21.71 5.48
N PHE A 38 21.99 20.47 5.09
CA PHE A 38 21.64 19.97 3.78
C PHE A 38 20.62 18.84 3.95
N MET A 39 19.64 18.84 3.08
CA MET A 39 18.70 17.73 2.92
C MET A 39 19.15 16.89 1.74
N VAL A 40 19.10 15.58 1.91
CA VAL A 40 19.43 14.62 0.87
C VAL A 40 18.21 13.76 0.60
N ARG A 41 17.95 13.47 -0.65
CA ARG A 41 16.96 12.49 -1.06
C ARG A 41 17.52 11.62 -2.18
N MET A 42 16.92 10.46 -2.37
CA MET A 42 17.11 9.68 -3.58
C MET A 42 16.04 10.11 -4.59
N GLY A 43 16.47 10.49 -5.79
CA GLY A 43 15.62 10.78 -6.94
C GLY A 43 14.98 9.50 -7.52
N ALA A 44 14.20 9.65 -8.58
CA ALA A 44 13.56 8.51 -9.23
C ALA A 44 14.62 7.58 -9.86
N MET A 45 14.52 6.29 -9.55
CA MET A 45 15.30 5.24 -10.19
C MET A 45 14.44 4.44 -11.16
N PRO A 46 14.97 4.05 -12.33
CA PRO A 46 14.22 3.29 -13.32
C PRO A 46 14.05 1.80 -12.92
N GLU A 47 14.92 1.26 -12.08
CA GLU A 47 14.98 -0.15 -11.73
C GLU A 47 15.04 -0.39 -10.23
N GLU A 48 14.62 -1.58 -9.79
CA GLU A 48 14.77 -2.05 -8.41
C GLU A 48 16.24 -2.23 -8.08
N GLY A 49 16.58 -2.02 -6.82
CA GLY A 49 17.89 -2.34 -6.29
C GLY A 49 18.43 -1.34 -5.29
N MET A 50 19.54 -1.72 -4.73
CA MET A 50 20.37 -0.86 -3.87
C MET A 50 21.27 0.02 -4.72
N THR A 51 21.38 1.28 -4.34
CA THR A 51 22.37 2.20 -4.88
C THR A 51 23.17 2.80 -3.73
N GLU A 52 24.45 2.97 -3.96
CA GLU A 52 25.37 3.62 -3.04
C GLU A 52 25.97 4.84 -3.72
N GLY A 53 26.33 5.84 -2.95
CA GLY A 53 26.95 7.06 -3.43
C GLY A 53 27.59 7.85 -2.31
N GLU A 54 28.13 9.00 -2.65
CA GLU A 54 28.78 9.88 -1.70
C GLU A 54 28.26 11.29 -1.83
N MET A 55 28.12 11.97 -0.71
CA MET A 55 27.95 13.42 -0.67
C MET A 55 29.26 14.04 -0.22
N VAL A 56 29.81 14.91 -1.04
CA VAL A 56 31.02 15.67 -0.71
C VAL A 56 30.62 17.06 -0.24
N LEU A 57 31.02 17.41 0.97
CA LEU A 57 30.85 18.74 1.54
C LEU A 57 32.18 19.49 1.46
N SER A 58 32.24 20.53 0.62
CA SER A 58 33.41 21.35 0.40
C SER A 58 33.21 22.76 0.98
N THR A 59 34.16 23.18 1.80
CA THR A 59 34.22 24.54 2.36
C THR A 59 35.59 25.16 2.04
N PRO A 60 35.65 26.36 1.47
CA PRO A 60 36.93 26.99 1.14
C PRO A 60 37.84 27.10 2.37
N GLY A 61 39.04 26.56 2.25
CA GLY A 61 40.07 26.58 3.31
C GLY A 61 39.95 25.42 4.34
N ALA A 62 39.07 24.46 4.12
CA ALA A 62 38.95 23.24 4.90
C ALA A 62 39.09 22.00 4.02
N GLU A 63 39.36 20.84 4.63
CA GLU A 63 39.32 19.56 3.95
C GLU A 63 37.87 19.16 3.64
N ASP A 64 37.66 18.48 2.54
CA ASP A 64 36.35 17.96 2.16
C ASP A 64 35.86 16.87 3.14
N ILE A 65 34.58 16.93 3.47
CA ILE A 65 33.93 15.88 4.27
C ILE A 65 33.14 14.99 3.32
N ILE A 66 33.41 13.68 3.39
CA ILE A 66 32.69 12.69 2.58
C ILE A 66 31.67 11.98 3.44
N VAL A 67 30.42 11.98 3.01
CA VAL A 67 29.30 11.28 3.67
C VAL A 67 28.82 10.18 2.73
N SER A 68 28.92 8.92 3.17
CA SER A 68 28.40 7.78 2.41
C SER A 68 26.87 7.82 2.40
N LEU A 69 26.28 7.60 1.25
CA LEU A 69 24.85 7.53 1.02
C LEU A 69 24.48 6.12 0.55
N SER A 70 23.35 5.64 0.99
CA SER A 70 22.74 4.43 0.46
C SER A 70 21.24 4.61 0.32
N GLY A 71 20.67 4.02 -0.72
CA GLY A 71 19.23 4.02 -0.95
C GLY A 71 18.81 2.74 -1.62
N GLU A 72 17.60 2.29 -1.34
CA GLU A 72 17.00 1.11 -1.95
C GLU A 72 15.68 1.50 -2.62
N VAL A 73 15.50 1.03 -3.86
CA VAL A 73 14.22 1.06 -4.56
C VAL A 73 13.67 -0.34 -4.60
N ASP A 74 12.65 -0.56 -3.83
CA ASP A 74 11.82 -1.74 -3.93
C ASP A 74 10.59 -1.37 -4.79
N LYS A 75 10.60 -1.75 -6.06
CA LYS A 75 9.41 -1.68 -6.91
C LYS A 75 8.48 -2.81 -6.53
N LYS A 76 7.84 -2.67 -5.39
CA LYS A 76 6.80 -3.61 -4.99
C LYS A 76 5.81 -3.74 -6.13
N LYS A 77 5.65 -4.96 -6.59
CA LYS A 77 4.69 -5.27 -7.63
C LYS A 77 3.31 -4.91 -7.10
N ALA A 78 2.64 -3.94 -7.73
CA ALA A 78 1.27 -3.59 -7.37
C ALA A 78 0.42 -4.87 -7.29
N PHE A 79 -0.40 -5.00 -6.25
CA PHE A 79 -1.29 -6.14 -6.14
C PHE A 79 -2.31 -6.09 -7.29
N PHE A 80 -2.17 -7.00 -8.21
CA PHE A 80 -3.06 -7.13 -9.36
C PHE A 80 -3.30 -8.60 -9.69
N GLU A 81 -4.47 -9.09 -9.29
CA GLU A 81 -4.89 -10.47 -9.50
C GLU A 81 -5.77 -10.58 -10.74
N THR A 82 -5.25 -11.24 -11.74
CA THR A 82 -5.91 -11.45 -13.06
C THR A 82 -6.41 -12.86 -13.27
N PHE A 83 -6.12 -13.79 -12.36
CA PHE A 83 -6.48 -15.21 -12.45
C PHE A 83 -5.97 -15.95 -13.70
N GLU A 84 -5.02 -15.39 -14.43
CA GLU A 84 -4.48 -15.96 -15.67
C GLU A 84 -3.55 -17.16 -15.44
N THR A 85 -3.04 -17.37 -14.22
CA THR A 85 -2.09 -18.46 -13.91
C THR A 85 -2.68 -19.54 -13.00
N GLY A 86 -3.81 -19.33 -12.35
CA GLY A 86 -4.46 -20.32 -11.50
C GLY A 86 -5.22 -21.36 -12.30
N PHE A 87 -5.38 -22.56 -11.73
CA PHE A 87 -6.22 -23.61 -12.32
C PHE A 87 -7.14 -24.25 -11.30
N LYS A 88 -8.44 -24.15 -11.53
CA LYS A 88 -9.47 -24.83 -10.74
C LYS A 88 -10.76 -24.98 -11.58
N ASN A 89 -11.09 -26.19 -11.96
CA ASN A 89 -12.18 -26.48 -12.88
C ASN A 89 -13.48 -26.98 -12.21
N GLY A 90 -13.54 -26.99 -10.90
CA GLY A 90 -14.72 -27.48 -10.14
C GLY A 90 -15.07 -26.58 -8.95
N TYR A 91 -16.28 -26.78 -8.40
CA TYR A 91 -16.82 -25.97 -7.31
C TYR A 91 -16.44 -26.44 -5.90
N ALA A 92 -15.85 -27.64 -5.74
CA ALA A 92 -15.37 -28.11 -4.46
C ALA A 92 -14.32 -27.13 -3.89
N GLU A 93 -14.30 -26.96 -2.57
CA GLU A 93 -13.32 -26.07 -1.92
C GLU A 93 -11.88 -26.53 -2.19
N ALA A 94 -11.04 -25.58 -2.53
CA ALA A 94 -9.60 -25.78 -2.68
C ALA A 94 -8.85 -24.45 -2.55
N GLU A 95 -7.57 -24.54 -2.23
CA GLU A 95 -6.64 -23.43 -2.28
C GLU A 95 -5.94 -23.42 -3.64
N VAL A 96 -5.79 -22.23 -4.21
CA VAL A 96 -5.22 -22.04 -5.55
C VAL A 96 -4.26 -20.87 -5.52
N THR A 97 -3.02 -21.09 -5.92
CA THR A 97 -2.05 -20.02 -6.15
C THR A 97 -2.32 -19.39 -7.51
N CYS A 98 -2.55 -18.09 -7.51
CA CYS A 98 -2.79 -17.31 -8.71
C CYS A 98 -1.66 -16.28 -8.93
N VAL A 99 -1.92 -15.20 -9.69
CA VAL A 99 -0.88 -14.24 -10.07
C VAL A 99 -0.36 -13.44 -8.87
N ALA A 100 -1.26 -12.90 -8.05
CA ALA A 100 -0.91 -11.98 -6.97
C ALA A 100 -1.02 -12.60 -5.58
N ALA A 101 -1.82 -13.66 -5.40
CA ALA A 101 -2.05 -14.27 -4.10
C ALA A 101 -2.43 -15.75 -4.20
N GLN A 102 -2.39 -16.45 -3.07
CA GLN A 102 -3.08 -17.72 -2.87
C GLN A 102 -4.51 -17.43 -2.38
N TRP A 103 -5.48 -18.14 -2.98
CA TRP A 103 -6.90 -17.97 -2.71
C TRP A 103 -7.56 -19.26 -2.26
N ARG A 104 -8.34 -19.21 -1.19
CA ARG A 104 -9.32 -20.25 -0.85
C ARG A 104 -10.59 -20.00 -1.66
N MET A 105 -10.99 -21.01 -2.42
CA MET A 105 -12.10 -20.96 -3.37
C MET A 105 -13.16 -21.99 -3.01
N ALA A 106 -14.25 -21.58 -2.34
CA ALA A 106 -15.40 -22.42 -2.01
C ALA A 106 -16.59 -22.09 -2.91
N GLN A 107 -17.21 -23.08 -3.56
CA GLN A 107 -18.24 -22.92 -4.60
C GLN A 107 -17.81 -21.93 -5.71
N THR A 108 -16.52 -21.94 -6.02
CA THR A 108 -15.84 -20.99 -6.89
C THR A 108 -14.85 -21.74 -7.76
N LEU A 109 -14.69 -21.35 -9.01
CA LEU A 109 -13.72 -21.93 -9.94
C LEU A 109 -13.11 -20.83 -10.83
N ILE A 110 -12.01 -21.16 -11.53
CA ILE A 110 -11.44 -20.32 -12.57
C ILE A 110 -12.00 -20.80 -13.90
N GLY A 111 -12.71 -19.92 -14.60
CA GLY A 111 -13.47 -20.24 -15.80
C GLY A 111 -13.02 -19.49 -17.03
N ASN A 112 -13.17 -20.13 -18.20
CA ASN A 112 -12.84 -19.56 -19.50
C ASN A 112 -13.89 -19.86 -20.60
N LEU A 113 -15.08 -20.27 -20.20
CA LEU A 113 -16.15 -20.53 -21.16
C LEU A 113 -16.61 -19.24 -21.85
N ALA A 114 -17.33 -19.38 -22.95
CA ALA A 114 -17.85 -18.23 -23.69
C ALA A 114 -18.80 -17.34 -22.87
N ASP A 115 -19.51 -17.92 -21.90
CA ASP A 115 -20.40 -17.19 -21.01
C ASP A 115 -19.68 -16.57 -19.80
N ASP A 116 -18.40 -16.87 -19.56
CA ASP A 116 -17.63 -16.19 -18.53
C ASP A 116 -17.31 -14.76 -18.94
N ARG A 117 -17.64 -13.84 -18.08
CA ARG A 117 -17.22 -12.46 -18.20
C ARG A 117 -15.80 -12.33 -17.67
N LYS A 118 -14.91 -11.81 -18.49
CA LYS A 118 -13.47 -11.76 -18.21
C LYS A 118 -12.78 -10.65 -19.00
N ASN A 119 -11.65 -10.18 -18.53
CA ASN A 119 -10.76 -9.21 -19.19
C ASN A 119 -9.53 -9.97 -19.66
N GLY A 120 -9.26 -10.98 -19.90
CA GLY A 120 -8.21 -11.82 -20.41
C GLY A 120 -8.78 -13.13 -20.89
N ASP A 121 -8.07 -14.20 -20.64
CA ASP A 121 -8.49 -15.55 -21.00
C ASP A 121 -9.29 -16.24 -19.90
N TRP A 122 -9.11 -15.82 -18.63
CA TRP A 122 -9.69 -16.44 -17.45
C TRP A 122 -10.33 -15.42 -16.51
N SER A 123 -11.27 -15.86 -15.68
CA SER A 123 -11.82 -15.11 -14.55
C SER A 123 -12.33 -16.06 -13.48
N VAL A 124 -12.57 -15.56 -12.29
CA VAL A 124 -13.24 -16.32 -11.23
C VAL A 124 -14.74 -16.40 -11.51
N ARG A 125 -15.30 -17.62 -11.48
CA ARG A 125 -16.74 -17.85 -11.51
C ARG A 125 -17.22 -18.37 -10.17
N MET A 126 -18.08 -17.61 -9.50
CA MET A 126 -18.66 -17.91 -8.20
C MET A 126 -20.11 -18.33 -8.37
N GLN A 127 -20.51 -19.46 -7.75
CA GLN A 127 -21.86 -20.00 -7.86
C GLN A 127 -22.61 -19.92 -6.53
N ALA A 128 -23.72 -19.20 -6.48
CA ALA A 128 -24.62 -19.24 -5.34
C ALA A 128 -25.20 -20.66 -5.15
N LYS A 129 -25.18 -21.16 -3.92
CA LYS A 129 -25.73 -22.47 -3.58
C LYS A 129 -26.41 -22.42 -2.22
N SER A 130 -27.65 -22.86 -2.15
CA SER A 130 -28.43 -22.86 -0.90
C SER A 130 -27.76 -23.72 0.17
N GLY A 131 -27.60 -23.16 1.37
CA GLY A 131 -27.01 -23.86 2.52
C GLY A 131 -25.50 -24.08 2.44
N VAL A 132 -24.82 -23.50 1.45
CA VAL A 132 -23.36 -23.61 1.29
C VAL A 132 -22.75 -22.22 1.11
N THR A 133 -21.64 -22.00 1.80
CA THR A 133 -20.86 -20.77 1.66
C THR A 133 -20.18 -20.72 0.29
N THR A 134 -20.32 -19.59 -0.41
CA THR A 134 -19.62 -19.30 -1.66
C THR A 134 -18.64 -18.18 -1.41
N GLU A 135 -17.36 -18.47 -1.45
CA GLU A 135 -16.29 -17.53 -1.09
C GLU A 135 -15.08 -17.63 -2.02
N LEU A 136 -14.46 -16.49 -2.20
CA LEU A 136 -13.11 -16.29 -2.71
C LEU A 136 -12.38 -15.46 -1.66
N GLU A 137 -11.42 -16.05 -0.96
CA GLU A 137 -10.72 -15.43 0.18
C GLU A 137 -9.22 -15.51 0.00
N MET A 138 -8.53 -14.38 0.18
CA MET A 138 -7.07 -14.34 0.22
C MET A 138 -6.57 -15.17 1.41
N MET A 139 -5.53 -15.97 1.20
CA MET A 139 -4.90 -16.78 2.25
C MET A 139 -3.76 -16.05 2.94
N GLU A 140 -3.23 -15.00 2.33
CA GLU A 140 -2.13 -14.20 2.83
C GLU A 140 -2.53 -12.74 2.93
N ASP A 141 -1.90 -12.00 3.83
CA ASP A 141 -2.14 -10.58 3.98
C ASP A 141 -1.22 -9.79 3.05
N LYS A 142 -1.78 -8.77 2.38
CA LYS A 142 -0.99 -7.71 1.77
C LYS A 142 -0.45 -6.81 2.89
N THR A 143 0.85 -6.59 2.94
CA THR A 143 1.56 -5.90 4.04
C THR A 143 1.64 -4.38 3.88
N GLU A 144 1.52 -3.87 2.66
CA GLU A 144 1.64 -2.45 2.31
C GLU A 144 0.35 -1.66 2.47
N GLY A 145 -0.60 -2.21 3.21
CA GLY A 145 -1.91 -1.61 3.36
C GLY A 145 -2.71 -1.57 2.06
N CYS A 146 -3.81 -0.82 2.07
CA CYS A 146 -4.64 -0.63 0.89
C CYS A 146 -5.30 0.76 0.93
N ASP A 147 -4.92 1.64 0.01
CA ASP A 147 -5.62 2.91 -0.15
C ASP A 147 -6.94 2.70 -0.87
N SER A 148 -6.92 2.00 -1.98
CA SER A 148 -8.08 1.77 -2.83
C SER A 148 -8.10 0.36 -3.39
N LEU A 149 -9.31 -0.19 -3.50
CA LEU A 149 -9.62 -1.50 -4.09
C LEU A 149 -10.42 -1.30 -5.37
N TRP A 150 -10.04 -2.00 -6.43
CA TRP A 150 -10.82 -2.13 -7.66
C TRP A 150 -10.97 -3.59 -8.07
N PHE A 151 -12.06 -3.89 -8.73
CA PHE A 151 -12.29 -5.19 -9.36
C PHE A 151 -13.36 -5.09 -10.44
N TYR A 152 -13.35 -6.01 -11.38
CA TYR A 152 -14.46 -6.20 -12.32
C TYR A 152 -15.41 -7.25 -11.79
N ALA A 153 -16.72 -7.03 -11.98
CA ALA A 153 -17.74 -8.02 -11.65
C ALA A 153 -19.00 -7.89 -12.54
N GLY A 154 -19.70 -9.01 -12.69
CA GLY A 154 -20.96 -9.07 -13.43
C GLY A 154 -21.60 -10.46 -13.41
N LEU A 155 -22.83 -10.55 -13.88
CA LEU A 155 -23.55 -11.83 -14.01
C LEU A 155 -22.88 -12.73 -15.06
N TYR A 156 -22.79 -14.02 -14.77
CA TYR A 156 -22.37 -15.03 -15.74
C TYR A 156 -23.40 -15.16 -16.86
N GLY A 157 -22.96 -15.05 -18.11
CA GLY A 157 -23.79 -15.16 -19.28
C GLY A 157 -24.98 -14.19 -19.30
N GLU A 158 -26.04 -14.59 -19.99
CA GLU A 158 -27.24 -13.75 -20.19
C GLU A 158 -28.47 -14.22 -19.39
N LYS A 159 -28.36 -15.36 -18.71
CA LYS A 159 -29.52 -15.99 -18.03
C LYS A 159 -29.44 -16.03 -16.53
N ASP A 160 -28.28 -15.73 -15.96
CA ASP A 160 -28.10 -15.74 -14.52
C ASP A 160 -28.57 -14.41 -13.92
N THR A 161 -29.40 -14.49 -12.90
CA THR A 161 -29.99 -13.33 -12.19
C THR A 161 -30.20 -13.68 -10.73
N GLY A 162 -30.48 -12.68 -9.89
CA GLY A 162 -30.80 -12.91 -8.48
C GLY A 162 -29.60 -13.32 -7.62
N VAL A 163 -28.40 -12.97 -8.05
CA VAL A 163 -27.15 -13.18 -7.33
C VAL A 163 -26.62 -11.83 -6.85
N LYS A 164 -26.06 -11.81 -5.66
CA LYS A 164 -25.47 -10.60 -5.05
C LYS A 164 -24.08 -10.91 -4.56
N LEU A 165 -23.18 -9.97 -4.74
CA LEU A 165 -21.80 -10.01 -4.28
C LEU A 165 -21.64 -9.14 -3.03
N SER A 166 -20.93 -9.67 -2.04
CA SER A 166 -20.41 -8.87 -0.93
C SER A 166 -18.89 -8.95 -0.92
N VAL A 167 -18.25 -7.85 -0.55
CA VAL A 167 -16.80 -7.75 -0.41
C VAL A 167 -16.49 -7.26 0.97
N ASP A 168 -15.60 -7.95 1.65
CA ASP A 168 -15.13 -7.65 2.99
C ASP A 168 -13.60 -7.60 3.01
N TYR A 169 -13.03 -6.90 3.99
CA TYR A 169 -11.60 -6.92 4.27
C TYR A 169 -11.34 -7.26 5.74
N SER A 170 -10.17 -7.80 6.03
CA SER A 170 -9.69 -8.14 7.36
C SER A 170 -8.37 -7.43 7.63
N LEU A 171 -8.15 -7.06 8.90
CA LEU A 171 -6.93 -6.45 9.43
C LEU A 171 -6.17 -7.38 10.40
N ASP A 172 -6.67 -8.59 10.60
CA ASP A 172 -6.25 -9.52 11.63
C ASP A 172 -6.10 -10.97 11.11
N GLY A 173 -5.67 -11.10 9.86
CA GLY A 173 -5.40 -12.40 9.23
C GLY A 173 -6.65 -13.20 8.92
N GLY A 174 -7.82 -12.56 8.77
CA GLY A 174 -9.08 -13.25 8.47
C GLY A 174 -9.90 -13.67 9.70
N MET A 175 -9.50 -13.25 10.90
CA MET A 175 -10.28 -13.54 12.13
C MET A 175 -11.56 -12.72 12.20
N THR A 176 -11.51 -11.44 11.84
CA THR A 176 -12.68 -10.58 11.74
C THR A 176 -12.77 -9.90 10.38
N TRP A 177 -13.98 -9.57 9.94
CA TRP A 177 -14.25 -9.04 8.61
C TRP A 177 -15.06 -7.74 8.68
N LEU A 178 -14.57 -6.71 8.00
CA LEU A 178 -15.18 -5.40 7.87
C LEU A 178 -15.74 -5.22 6.45
N PRO A 179 -16.94 -4.65 6.29
CA PRO A 179 -17.56 -4.55 4.98
C PRO A 179 -16.93 -3.46 4.11
N VAL A 180 -16.61 -3.79 2.85
CA VAL A 180 -16.35 -2.85 1.76
C VAL A 180 -17.64 -2.57 1.00
N ALA A 181 -18.32 -3.64 0.58
CA ALA A 181 -19.58 -3.56 -0.14
C ALA A 181 -20.50 -4.71 0.25
N LYS A 182 -21.78 -4.46 0.40
CA LYS A 182 -22.76 -5.48 0.76
C LYS A 182 -23.84 -5.58 -0.29
N ASN A 183 -24.13 -6.82 -0.68
CA ASN A 183 -25.25 -7.16 -1.54
C ASN A 183 -25.29 -6.39 -2.87
N LEU A 184 -24.13 -6.21 -3.52
CA LEU A 184 -24.06 -5.62 -4.85
C LEU A 184 -24.93 -6.45 -5.82
N ALA A 185 -25.88 -5.79 -6.44
CA ALA A 185 -26.72 -6.36 -7.47
C ALA A 185 -26.20 -5.96 -8.85
N PHE A 186 -26.40 -6.82 -9.83
CA PHE A 186 -25.92 -6.64 -11.18
C PHE A 186 -27.10 -6.58 -12.17
N ASN A 187 -26.98 -5.71 -13.16
CA ASN A 187 -27.88 -5.72 -14.30
C ASN A 187 -27.45 -6.80 -15.31
N LYS A 188 -28.43 -7.33 -16.04
CA LYS A 188 -28.17 -8.29 -17.12
C LYS A 188 -27.24 -7.67 -18.16
N GLY A 189 -26.22 -8.42 -18.56
CA GLY A 189 -25.24 -7.99 -19.55
C GLY A 189 -24.17 -7.02 -19.00
N GLU A 190 -24.28 -6.57 -17.76
CA GLU A 190 -23.33 -5.66 -17.16
C GLU A 190 -22.01 -6.36 -16.81
N TRP A 191 -20.90 -5.79 -17.26
CA TRP A 191 -19.54 -6.11 -16.85
C TRP A 191 -18.83 -4.81 -16.63
N LYS A 192 -18.54 -4.46 -15.38
CA LYS A 192 -17.94 -3.18 -15.06
C LYS A 192 -16.96 -3.23 -13.92
N ARG A 193 -16.13 -2.23 -13.86
CA ARG A 193 -15.19 -1.98 -12.77
C ARG A 193 -15.90 -1.30 -11.59
N TYR A 194 -15.70 -1.85 -10.41
CA TYR A 194 -16.08 -1.27 -9.12
C TYR A 194 -14.82 -0.73 -8.44
N GLY A 195 -14.96 0.37 -7.70
CA GLY A 195 -13.86 0.99 -6.97
C GLY A 195 -14.30 1.46 -5.60
N TYR A 196 -13.46 1.23 -4.60
CA TYR A 196 -13.71 1.60 -3.20
C TYR A 196 -12.45 2.12 -2.57
N LYS A 197 -12.56 3.23 -1.83
CA LYS A 197 -11.47 3.70 -0.97
C LYS A 197 -11.54 2.93 0.35
N LEU A 198 -10.43 2.32 0.76
CA LEU A 198 -10.31 1.59 2.01
C LEU A 198 -9.55 2.40 3.07
N ASP A 199 -8.47 3.09 2.67
CA ASP A 199 -7.63 3.92 3.54
C ASP A 199 -7.05 3.12 4.73
N VAL A 200 -6.56 1.92 4.44
CA VAL A 200 -6.02 0.95 5.42
C VAL A 200 -4.51 1.02 5.43
N ASP A 201 -3.93 1.31 6.60
CA ASP A 201 -2.50 1.20 6.86
C ASP A 201 -2.19 -0.15 7.54
N GLY A 202 -1.25 -0.91 6.99
CA GLY A 202 -0.83 -2.21 7.51
C GLY A 202 -1.48 -3.41 6.82
N LEU A 203 -1.65 -4.50 7.54
CA LEU A 203 -2.11 -5.77 6.96
C LEU A 203 -3.53 -5.67 6.42
N VAL A 204 -3.75 -6.20 5.22
CA VAL A 204 -5.08 -6.28 4.63
C VAL A 204 -5.28 -7.57 3.85
N ARG A 205 -6.42 -8.21 4.07
CA ARG A 205 -6.86 -9.43 3.37
C ARG A 205 -8.26 -9.22 2.83
N LEU A 206 -8.56 -9.73 1.64
CA LEU A 206 -9.87 -9.58 1.01
C LEU A 206 -10.65 -10.89 1.04
N LYS A 207 -11.97 -10.74 1.12
CA LYS A 207 -12.93 -11.81 0.90
C LYS A 207 -14.12 -11.34 0.07
N PHE A 208 -14.41 -12.10 -0.97
CA PHE A 208 -15.60 -11.95 -1.79
C PHE A 208 -16.56 -13.09 -1.44
N SER A 209 -17.83 -12.78 -1.23
CA SER A 209 -18.85 -13.77 -0.94
C SER A 209 -20.10 -13.56 -1.78
N VAL A 210 -20.77 -14.65 -2.12
CA VAL A 210 -21.93 -14.63 -3.02
C VAL A 210 -23.12 -15.25 -2.34
N THR A 211 -24.28 -14.57 -2.46
CA THR A 211 -25.57 -15.04 -2.02
C THR A 211 -26.60 -14.93 -3.13
N GLY A 212 -27.70 -15.64 -3.06
CA GLY A 212 -28.80 -15.50 -4.01
C GLY A 212 -29.39 -16.81 -4.47
N THR A 213 -30.01 -16.79 -5.65
CA THR A 213 -30.68 -17.94 -6.26
C THR A 213 -29.69 -19.08 -6.52
N SER A 214 -30.00 -20.26 -6.04
CA SER A 214 -29.13 -21.45 -6.19
C SER A 214 -28.82 -21.75 -7.65
N SER A 215 -27.56 -22.14 -7.89
CA SER A 215 -26.98 -22.43 -9.21
C SER A 215 -26.81 -21.22 -10.13
N LYS A 216 -27.12 -20.01 -9.64
CA LYS A 216 -26.82 -18.77 -10.37
C LYS A 216 -25.41 -18.29 -10.06
N ARG A 217 -24.79 -17.61 -11.01
CA ARG A 217 -23.35 -17.34 -11.01
C ARG A 217 -23.04 -15.89 -11.33
N ILE A 218 -21.92 -15.46 -10.83
CA ILE A 218 -21.24 -14.22 -11.22
C ILE A 218 -19.79 -14.50 -11.62
N ASN A 219 -19.19 -13.57 -12.34
CA ASN A 219 -17.74 -13.53 -12.53
C ASN A 219 -17.15 -12.35 -11.76
N VAL A 220 -15.92 -12.54 -11.28
CA VAL A 220 -15.04 -11.52 -10.70
C VAL A 220 -13.69 -11.62 -11.36
N ASP A 221 -13.07 -10.47 -11.65
CA ASP A 221 -11.78 -10.41 -12.34
C ASP A 221 -11.02 -9.13 -12.02
N ASP A 222 -9.74 -9.10 -12.36
CA ASP A 222 -8.87 -7.92 -12.25
C ASP A 222 -8.97 -7.24 -10.88
N ILE A 223 -8.73 -8.01 -9.80
CA ILE A 223 -8.71 -7.47 -8.45
C ILE A 223 -7.41 -6.72 -8.25
N GLN A 224 -7.51 -5.43 -7.99
CA GLN A 224 -6.37 -4.53 -7.81
C GLN A 224 -6.45 -3.80 -6.48
N MET A 225 -5.35 -3.78 -5.74
CA MET A 225 -5.17 -2.93 -4.56
C MET A 225 -3.98 -2.00 -4.76
N SER A 226 -4.17 -0.71 -4.53
CA SER A 226 -3.04 0.21 -4.38
C SER A 226 -2.47 0.10 -2.97
N ASP A 227 -1.20 0.43 -2.81
CA ASP A 227 -0.58 0.52 -1.49
C ASP A 227 -1.15 1.71 -0.71
N TYR A 228 -1.14 1.61 0.61
CA TYR A 228 -1.55 2.71 1.47
C TYR A 228 -0.63 3.93 1.25
N GLY A 229 -1.25 5.11 1.17
CA GLY A 229 -0.52 6.36 0.96
C GLY A 229 0.01 6.59 -0.45
N THR A 230 -0.32 5.73 -1.45
CA THR A 230 0.04 5.94 -2.86
C THR A 230 -1.04 6.71 -3.65
N GLY A 231 -2.10 7.17 -2.99
CA GLY A 231 -3.13 8.03 -3.60
C GLY A 231 -2.54 9.35 -4.09
N ASP A 232 -2.57 9.59 -5.39
CA ASP A 232 -2.37 10.86 -6.11
C ASP A 232 -1.12 11.70 -5.78
N GLY A 233 -0.02 11.07 -5.34
CA GLY A 233 1.27 11.75 -5.20
C GLY A 233 1.34 12.85 -4.12
N VAL A 234 0.27 13.13 -3.42
CA VAL A 234 0.26 13.94 -2.22
C VAL A 234 0.19 13.01 -1.00
N ARG A 235 1.34 12.48 -0.57
CA ARG A 235 1.45 12.16 0.84
C ARG A 235 1.04 13.44 1.57
N GLN A 236 -0.08 13.43 2.27
CA GLN A 236 -0.19 14.29 3.43
C GLN A 236 0.95 13.85 4.34
N ILE A 237 2.07 14.57 4.24
CA ILE A 237 2.97 14.66 5.37
C ILE A 237 2.03 15.14 6.46
N ARG A 238 1.63 14.27 7.39
CA ARG A 238 1.17 14.73 8.67
C ARG A 238 2.34 15.56 9.18
N VAL A 239 2.27 16.85 8.98
CA VAL A 239 3.09 17.79 9.73
C VAL A 239 2.55 17.63 11.13
N GLU A 240 3.15 16.73 11.87
CA GLU A 240 2.87 16.58 13.28
C GLU A 240 3.13 17.96 13.85
N ASN A 241 2.07 18.63 14.30
CA ASN A 241 2.19 20.00 14.79
C ASN A 241 3.21 19.99 15.93
N PRO A 242 4.41 20.60 15.79
CA PRO A 242 5.46 20.55 16.80
C PRO A 242 5.00 21.18 18.10
N ASP A 243 3.98 22.03 18.08
CA ASP A 243 3.40 22.71 19.25
C ASP A 243 2.15 21.99 19.82
N GLU A 244 1.73 20.85 19.22
CA GLU A 244 0.71 19.99 19.78
C GLU A 244 1.13 19.40 21.14
N TRP A 245 0.20 19.37 22.08
CA TRP A 245 0.39 18.72 23.37
C TRP A 245 0.18 17.20 23.21
N VAL A 246 1.18 16.43 23.59
CA VAL A 246 1.21 14.97 23.52
C VAL A 246 1.49 14.36 24.88
N ASP A 247 0.98 13.15 25.11
CA ASP A 247 1.29 12.34 26.26
C ASP A 247 2.40 11.34 25.91
N VAL A 248 3.39 11.22 26.79
CA VAL A 248 4.56 10.34 26.66
C VAL A 248 4.43 9.18 27.63
N TYR A 249 4.61 7.96 27.14
CA TYR A 249 4.56 6.74 27.91
C TYR A 249 5.82 5.90 27.70
N THR A 250 6.23 5.11 28.69
CA THR A 250 7.19 4.02 28.48
C THR A 250 6.60 2.94 27.59
N LEU A 251 7.43 2.03 27.02
CA LEU A 251 6.92 0.83 26.32
C LEU A 251 6.01 -0.03 27.19
N GLY A 252 6.18 -0.02 28.50
CA GLY A 252 5.28 -0.70 29.45
C GLY A 252 3.95 0.02 29.71
N GLY A 253 3.66 1.11 28.99
CA GLY A 253 2.40 1.86 29.11
C GLY A 253 2.34 2.80 30.35
N ILE A 254 3.43 3.02 31.06
CA ILE A 254 3.47 3.94 32.21
C ILE A 254 3.57 5.37 31.66
N TRP A 255 2.63 6.22 32.07
CA TRP A 255 2.65 7.63 31.73
C TRP A 255 3.88 8.33 32.31
N VAL A 256 4.58 9.11 31.50
CA VAL A 256 5.81 9.80 31.88
C VAL A 256 5.57 11.30 32.06
N ARG A 257 4.98 11.94 31.05
CA ARG A 257 4.68 13.37 31.06
C ARG A 257 3.77 13.77 29.91
N LYS A 258 3.22 14.98 30.01
CA LYS A 258 2.61 15.73 28.91
C LYS A 258 3.55 16.86 28.50
N ALA A 259 3.83 16.98 27.21
CA ALA A 259 4.72 18.01 26.68
C ALA A 259 4.30 18.41 25.26
N LYS A 260 4.81 19.53 24.76
CA LYS A 260 4.71 19.81 23.33
C LYS A 260 5.50 18.77 22.55
N ARG A 261 5.00 18.35 21.39
CA ARG A 261 5.58 17.28 20.56
C ARG A 261 7.09 17.50 20.32
N LYS A 262 7.50 18.74 19.99
CA LYS A 262 8.91 19.10 19.79
C LYS A 262 9.81 18.90 21.02
N ASP A 263 9.23 18.89 22.21
CA ASP A 263 9.93 18.75 23.49
C ASP A 263 9.62 17.42 24.19
N ALA A 264 8.80 16.56 23.57
CA ALA A 264 8.25 15.36 24.18
C ALA A 264 9.31 14.43 24.79
N LEU A 265 10.41 14.23 24.10
CA LEU A 265 11.52 13.36 24.55
C LEU A 265 12.71 14.11 25.15
N LYS A 266 12.69 15.45 25.19
CA LYS A 266 13.80 16.27 25.65
C LYS A 266 14.10 16.03 27.14
N GLY A 267 15.34 15.67 27.45
CA GLY A 267 15.81 15.43 28.83
C GLY A 267 15.32 14.11 29.45
N LEU A 268 14.67 13.23 28.69
CA LEU A 268 14.43 11.85 29.11
C LEU A 268 15.71 11.01 28.94
N ARG A 269 15.83 9.94 29.74
CA ARG A 269 16.94 8.98 29.59
C ARG A 269 16.83 8.32 28.18
N PRO A 270 17.97 7.91 27.58
CA PRO A 270 17.92 7.14 26.34
C PRO A 270 17.14 5.85 26.55
N ASP A 271 15.95 5.75 25.96
CA ASP A 271 15.04 4.60 26.01
C ASP A 271 13.99 4.76 24.91
N TYR A 272 13.15 3.74 24.71
CA TYR A 272 12.02 3.79 23.78
C TYR A 272 10.78 4.32 24.49
N TYR A 273 10.08 5.26 23.84
CA TYR A 273 8.86 5.87 24.36
C TYR A 273 7.75 5.85 23.31
N ILE A 274 6.50 5.79 23.79
CA ILE A 274 5.30 5.95 22.98
C ILE A 274 4.82 7.40 23.16
N VAL A 275 4.68 8.14 22.07
CA VAL A 275 4.14 9.51 22.03
C VAL A 275 2.76 9.46 21.34
N LYS A 276 1.72 9.87 22.09
CA LYS A 276 0.32 9.85 21.62
C LYS A 276 -0.30 11.23 21.63
#